data_69a1fed7a8b732dc09576518fd47a59e
#
_entry.id   69a1fed7a8b732dc09576518fd47a59e
#
_cell.length_a   1.000
_cell.length_b   1.000
_cell.length_c   1.000
_cell.angle_alpha   90.00
_cell.angle_beta   90.00
_cell.angle_gamma   90.00
#
_symmetry.space_group_name_H-M   'P 1'
#
loop_
_entity.id
_entity.type
_entity.pdbx_description
1 polymer ?
#
loop_
_entity_poly.entity_id
_entity_poly.type
_entity_poly.pdbx_seq_one_letter_code
_entity_poly.pdbx_strand_id
1 'polypeptide(L)'
;MGKFKRLVESEEGVESFRTKYRIPPTVGMRYATQEEWVGARKIGKVVIPMIAFIERGMTILMGTITRNYLRFFRLSLTQCAPNMFRVLGSIEALNERMNLNLTHHDVNWVYNLHHLKGQGYYLKSRRPEVRLIQCLPTSNKNLKEDFLIFSGEWHNGLPCPTKEGEPGGGIAVDL
;
A
#
# COMPACT_ATOMS: atom_id res chain seq x y z
N MET A 1 -3.99 10.81 -20.39
CA MET A 1 -3.19 9.57 -20.44
C MET A 1 -2.22 9.63 -19.28
N GLY A 2 -2.22 8.64 -18.40
CA GLY A 2 -1.46 8.69 -17.16
C GLY A 2 0.05 8.72 -17.41
N LYS A 3 0.77 9.39 -16.51
CA LYS A 3 2.23 9.62 -16.60
C LYS A 3 3.03 8.30 -16.64
N PHE A 4 2.55 7.27 -15.95
CA PHE A 4 3.27 6.01 -15.77
C PHE A 4 2.77 4.85 -16.64
N LYS A 5 1.68 5.07 -17.42
CA LYS A 5 1.09 4.02 -18.28
C LYS A 5 2.15 3.33 -19.17
N ARG A 6 3.08 4.12 -19.73
CA ARG A 6 4.17 3.62 -20.61
C ARG A 6 5.02 2.51 -19.97
N LEU A 7 5.09 2.45 -18.64
CA LEU A 7 5.89 1.43 -17.94
C LEU A 7 5.29 0.02 -18.00
N VAL A 8 4.02 -0.09 -18.37
CA VAL A 8 3.27 -1.34 -18.39
C VAL A 8 2.38 -1.50 -19.64
N GLU A 9 2.72 -0.80 -20.71
CA GLU A 9 1.97 -0.85 -21.99
C GLU A 9 2.33 -2.07 -22.85
N SER A 10 3.55 -2.57 -22.72
CA SER A 10 4.04 -3.78 -23.43
C SER A 10 4.24 -4.92 -22.45
N GLU A 11 4.27 -6.14 -22.95
CA GLU A 11 4.60 -7.33 -22.14
C GLU A 11 5.98 -7.21 -21.50
N GLU A 12 6.97 -6.70 -22.24
CA GLU A 12 8.31 -6.43 -21.73
C GLU A 12 8.29 -5.38 -20.59
N GLY A 13 7.51 -4.32 -20.75
CA GLY A 13 7.30 -3.30 -19.71
C GLY A 13 6.67 -3.87 -18.46
N VAL A 14 5.65 -4.71 -18.60
CA VAL A 14 5.00 -5.42 -17.50
C VAL A 14 6.00 -6.29 -16.75
N GLU A 15 6.84 -7.07 -17.47
CA GLU A 15 7.81 -7.96 -16.84
C GLU A 15 8.95 -7.19 -16.17
N SER A 16 9.41 -6.10 -16.79
CA SER A 16 10.38 -5.19 -16.19
C SER A 16 9.83 -4.56 -14.90
N PHE A 17 8.57 -4.14 -14.89
CA PHE A 17 7.91 -3.61 -13.71
C PHE A 17 7.79 -4.66 -12.61
N ARG A 18 7.39 -5.91 -12.95
CA ARG A 18 7.33 -7.03 -12.01
C ARG A 18 8.67 -7.26 -11.33
N THR A 19 9.72 -7.40 -12.12
CA THR A 19 11.08 -7.65 -11.64
C THR A 19 11.54 -6.54 -10.71
N LYS A 20 11.38 -5.29 -11.14
CA LYS A 20 11.79 -4.12 -10.36
C LYS A 20 11.09 -4.01 -9.00
N TYR A 21 9.79 -4.32 -8.94
CA TYR A 21 9.00 -4.20 -7.72
C TYR A 21 8.73 -5.55 -7.04
N ARG A 22 9.43 -6.60 -7.44
CA ARG A 22 9.38 -7.95 -6.85
C ARG A 22 7.96 -8.50 -6.78
N ILE A 23 7.19 -8.33 -7.86
CA ILE A 23 5.82 -8.84 -7.97
C ILE A 23 5.87 -10.28 -8.44
N PRO A 24 5.39 -11.26 -7.64
CA PRO A 24 5.47 -12.67 -8.02
C PRO A 24 4.70 -12.98 -9.30
N PRO A 25 5.15 -13.98 -10.08
CA PRO A 25 4.45 -14.40 -11.30
C PRO A 25 3.05 -14.96 -11.02
N THR A 26 2.81 -15.47 -9.80
CA THR A 26 1.49 -15.96 -9.35
C THR A 26 0.47 -14.84 -9.12
N VAL A 27 0.93 -13.61 -9.03
CA VAL A 27 0.07 -12.43 -8.89
C VAL A 27 -0.24 -11.86 -10.27
N GLY A 28 -1.50 -11.91 -10.69
CA GLY A 28 -1.95 -11.24 -11.91
C GLY A 28 -1.82 -9.72 -11.78
N MET A 29 -1.27 -9.07 -12.81
CA MET A 29 -1.11 -7.61 -12.84
C MET A 29 -1.43 -7.06 -14.22
N ARG A 30 -2.22 -6.00 -14.27
CA ARG A 30 -2.48 -5.22 -15.48
C ARG A 30 -2.80 -3.78 -15.17
N TYR A 31 -2.70 -2.91 -16.17
CA TYR A 31 -3.12 -1.53 -16.06
C TYR A 31 -4.66 -1.44 -15.95
N ALA A 32 -5.15 -0.56 -15.08
CA ALA A 32 -6.57 -0.30 -14.91
C ALA A 32 -7.07 0.72 -15.93
N THR A 33 -8.20 0.46 -16.55
CA THR A 33 -8.91 1.48 -17.36
C THR A 33 -9.58 2.52 -16.44
N GLN A 34 -9.92 3.67 -17.00
CA GLN A 34 -10.57 4.74 -16.22
C GLN A 34 -11.90 4.30 -15.59
N GLU A 35 -12.63 3.43 -16.26
CA GLU A 35 -13.90 2.90 -15.78
C GLU A 35 -13.73 1.92 -14.61
N GLU A 36 -12.61 1.22 -14.58
CA GLU A 36 -12.33 0.20 -13.56
C GLU A 36 -11.87 0.75 -12.22
N TRP A 37 -11.27 1.94 -12.17
CA TRP A 37 -10.85 2.52 -10.90
C TRP A 37 -11.92 3.37 -10.22
N VAL A 38 -12.93 3.85 -10.96
CA VAL A 38 -14.01 4.71 -10.43
C VAL A 38 -15.06 3.94 -9.63
N GLY A 39 -15.21 2.63 -9.82
CA GLY A 39 -16.36 1.96 -9.24
C GLY A 39 -16.25 0.49 -8.84
N ALA A 40 -15.21 -0.22 -9.19
CA ALA A 40 -15.24 -1.68 -9.08
C ALA A 40 -14.30 -2.26 -8.02
N ARG A 41 -14.78 -2.38 -6.80
CA ARG A 41 -14.26 -3.38 -5.86
C ARG A 41 -14.69 -4.76 -6.35
N LYS A 42 -13.89 -5.40 -7.20
CA LYS A 42 -14.15 -6.77 -7.64
C LYS A 42 -13.56 -7.74 -6.63
N ILE A 43 -14.34 -8.76 -6.26
CA ILE A 43 -13.89 -9.85 -5.39
C ILE A 43 -12.57 -10.42 -5.93
N GLY A 44 -11.60 -10.63 -5.06
CA GLY A 44 -10.28 -11.18 -5.41
C GLY A 44 -9.35 -10.24 -6.18
N LYS A 45 -9.73 -8.98 -6.36
CA LYS A 45 -8.90 -7.97 -7.04
C LYS A 45 -8.66 -6.76 -6.14
N VAL A 46 -7.50 -6.14 -6.30
CA VAL A 46 -7.20 -4.86 -5.67
C VAL A 46 -6.67 -3.88 -6.69
N VAL A 47 -7.10 -2.63 -6.57
CA VAL A 47 -6.64 -1.52 -7.43
C VAL A 47 -5.67 -0.66 -6.63
N ILE A 48 -4.43 -0.55 -7.09
CA ILE A 48 -3.38 0.16 -6.38
C ILE A 48 -2.77 1.22 -7.30
N PRO A 49 -2.59 2.46 -6.82
CA PRO A 49 -1.92 3.50 -7.59
C PRO A 49 -0.47 3.11 -7.92
N MET A 50 -0.04 3.26 -9.16
CA MET A 50 1.34 2.98 -9.57
C MET A 50 2.37 3.80 -8.79
N ILE A 51 2.00 5.00 -8.39
CA ILE A 51 2.85 5.89 -7.58
C ILE A 51 3.21 5.27 -6.21
N ALA A 52 2.38 4.36 -5.68
CA ALA A 52 2.67 3.65 -4.43
C ALA A 52 3.92 2.77 -4.57
N PHE A 53 4.13 2.17 -5.73
CA PHE A 53 5.34 1.40 -6.04
C PHE A 53 6.51 2.31 -6.40
N ILE A 54 6.29 3.27 -7.31
CA ILE A 54 7.35 4.06 -7.95
C ILE A 54 7.99 5.03 -6.97
N GLU A 55 7.20 5.73 -6.19
CA GLU A 55 7.68 6.80 -5.32
C GLU A 55 7.65 6.43 -3.82
N ARG A 56 6.88 5.42 -3.44
CA ARG A 56 6.63 5.12 -2.02
C ARG A 56 7.18 3.78 -1.56
N GLY A 57 7.81 3.02 -2.47
CA GLY A 57 8.47 1.77 -2.14
C GLY A 57 7.52 0.66 -1.66
N MET A 58 6.24 0.74 -2.06
CA MET A 58 5.31 -0.33 -1.78
C MET A 58 5.74 -1.61 -2.48
N THR A 59 5.60 -2.74 -1.80
CA THR A 59 5.72 -4.08 -2.37
C THR A 59 4.39 -4.80 -2.23
N ILE A 60 4.01 -5.62 -3.22
CA ILE A 60 2.76 -6.39 -3.15
C ILE A 60 2.87 -7.52 -2.12
N LEU A 61 4.05 -8.12 -2.00
CA LEU A 61 4.36 -9.02 -0.90
C LEU A 61 4.86 -8.19 0.28
N MET A 62 3.96 -7.90 1.17
CA MET A 62 4.27 -7.10 2.35
C MET A 62 5.05 -7.90 3.36
N GLY A 63 6.01 -7.26 3.96
CA GLY A 63 6.74 -7.80 5.09
C GLY A 63 5.87 -7.98 6.34
N THR A 64 6.43 -8.58 7.35
CA THR A 64 5.71 -8.99 8.57
C THR A 64 5.16 -7.80 9.35
N ILE A 65 5.92 -6.70 9.47
CA ILE A 65 5.48 -5.50 10.19
C ILE A 65 4.27 -4.87 9.49
N THR A 66 4.34 -4.68 8.18
CA THR A 66 3.25 -4.11 7.38
C THR A 66 1.99 -4.94 7.49
N ARG A 67 2.09 -6.28 7.30
CA ARG A 67 0.95 -7.19 7.43
C ARG A 67 0.31 -7.13 8.81
N ASN A 68 1.14 -7.21 9.86
CA ASN A 68 0.64 -7.21 11.24
C ASN A 68 0.04 -5.86 11.60
N TYR A 69 0.61 -4.74 11.13
CA TYR A 69 0.04 -3.41 11.32
C TYR A 69 -1.35 -3.28 10.69
N LEU A 70 -1.47 -3.68 9.41
CA LEU A 70 -2.76 -3.64 8.71
C LEU A 70 -3.81 -4.56 9.34
N ARG A 71 -3.39 -5.75 9.80
CA ARG A 71 -4.27 -6.67 10.53
C ARG A 71 -4.74 -6.10 11.87
N PHE A 72 -3.83 -5.52 12.64
CA PHE A 72 -4.12 -4.94 13.95
C PHE A 72 -5.17 -3.84 13.85
N PHE A 73 -5.03 -2.95 12.88
CA PHE A 73 -6.00 -1.87 12.62
C PHE A 73 -7.14 -2.27 11.67
N ARG A 74 -7.19 -3.52 11.23
CA ARG A 74 -8.19 -4.03 10.27
C ARG A 74 -8.30 -3.21 8.98
N LEU A 75 -7.19 -2.73 8.48
CA LEU A 75 -7.10 -1.92 7.27
C LEU A 75 -6.91 -2.77 6.03
N SER A 76 -7.58 -2.40 4.95
CA SER A 76 -7.26 -2.88 3.60
C SER A 76 -6.21 -1.98 2.94
N LEU A 77 -5.50 -2.50 1.94
CA LEU A 77 -4.52 -1.73 1.16
C LEU A 77 -5.09 -0.47 0.53
N THR A 78 -6.31 -0.56 0.04
CA THR A 78 -7.00 0.55 -0.64
C THR A 78 -7.40 1.69 0.30
N GLN A 79 -7.42 1.43 1.60
CA GLN A 79 -7.70 2.44 2.62
C GLN A 79 -6.44 3.19 3.07
N CYS A 80 -5.26 2.71 2.68
CA CYS A 80 -3.99 3.25 3.15
C CYS A 80 -3.43 4.29 2.18
N ALA A 81 -3.03 5.44 2.72
CA ALA A 81 -2.30 6.43 1.97
C ALA A 81 -0.87 5.94 1.68
N PRO A 82 -0.26 6.32 0.56
CA PRO A 82 1.06 5.85 0.16
C PRO A 82 2.19 6.13 1.16
N ASN A 83 2.09 7.20 1.97
CA ASN A 83 3.11 7.48 2.98
C ASN A 83 3.19 6.37 4.03
N MET A 84 2.08 5.68 4.29
CA MET A 84 2.02 4.57 5.22
C MET A 84 2.92 3.41 4.79
N PHE A 85 2.89 3.05 3.50
CA PHE A 85 3.76 1.99 2.95
C PHE A 85 5.23 2.39 2.99
N ARG A 86 5.53 3.67 2.80
CA ARG A 86 6.91 4.16 2.92
C ARG A 86 7.44 4.04 4.34
N VAL A 87 6.64 4.43 5.34
CA VAL A 87 7.03 4.29 6.75
C VAL A 87 7.23 2.83 7.11
N LEU A 88 6.23 2.00 6.86
CA LEU A 88 6.26 0.59 7.22
C LEU A 88 7.37 -0.17 6.49
N GLY A 89 7.51 0.02 5.18
CA GLY A 89 8.57 -0.63 4.39
C GLY A 89 9.97 -0.16 4.78
N SER A 90 10.15 1.11 5.18
CA SER A 90 11.44 1.58 5.66
C SER A 90 11.80 0.98 7.02
N ILE A 91 10.82 0.78 7.91
CA ILE A 91 11.03 0.12 9.21
C ILE A 91 11.37 -1.37 9.00
N GLU A 92 10.72 -2.04 8.04
CA GLU A 92 11.08 -3.41 7.67
C GLU A 92 12.52 -3.50 7.17
N ALA A 93 12.93 -2.60 6.28
CA ALA A 93 14.29 -2.56 5.78
C ALA A 93 15.33 -2.27 6.88
N LEU A 94 14.99 -1.43 7.87
CA LEU A 94 15.83 -1.23 9.05
C LEU A 94 15.92 -2.49 9.89
N ASN A 95 14.79 -3.16 10.12
CA ASN A 95 14.74 -4.42 10.86
C ASN A 95 15.68 -5.47 10.26
N GLU A 96 15.60 -5.66 8.94
CA GLU A 96 16.44 -6.61 8.22
C GLU A 96 17.93 -6.23 8.29
N ARG A 97 18.26 -4.96 8.00
CA ARG A 97 19.66 -4.51 7.90
C ARG A 97 20.38 -4.48 9.23
N MET A 98 19.67 -4.15 10.28
CA MET A 98 20.25 -3.95 11.61
C MET A 98 19.93 -5.09 12.57
N ASN A 99 19.28 -6.14 12.08
CA ASN A 99 18.83 -7.28 12.89
C ASN A 99 18.06 -6.85 14.15
N LEU A 100 17.14 -5.89 13.98
CA LEU A 100 16.28 -5.40 15.04
C LEU A 100 15.04 -6.30 15.14
N ASN A 101 14.43 -6.35 16.32
CA ASN A 101 13.19 -7.08 16.55
C ASN A 101 11.98 -6.14 16.66
N LEU A 102 11.94 -5.09 15.83
CA LEU A 102 10.83 -4.14 15.80
C LEU A 102 9.54 -4.83 15.31
N THR A 103 8.45 -4.46 15.92
CA THR A 103 7.11 -4.97 15.64
C THR A 103 6.16 -3.85 15.23
N HIS A 104 4.94 -4.19 14.85
CA HIS A 104 3.89 -3.20 14.60
C HIS A 104 3.50 -2.38 15.85
N HIS A 105 3.74 -2.91 17.06
CA HIS A 105 3.54 -2.16 18.30
C HIS A 105 4.54 -1.03 18.45
N ASP A 106 5.81 -1.25 18.07
CA ASP A 106 6.84 -0.21 18.09
C ASP A 106 6.53 0.90 17.10
N VAL A 107 5.99 0.53 15.92
CA VAL A 107 5.47 1.52 14.96
C VAL A 107 4.36 2.35 15.60
N ASN A 108 3.39 1.72 16.24
CA ASN A 108 2.27 2.41 16.90
C ASN A 108 2.70 3.25 18.11
N TRP A 109 3.84 2.92 18.72
CA TRP A 109 4.43 3.76 19.78
C TRP A 109 4.95 5.09 19.23
N VAL A 110 5.55 5.09 18.04
CA VAL A 110 6.13 6.30 17.42
C VAL A 110 5.13 7.08 16.57
N TYR A 111 4.22 6.38 15.92
CA TYR A 111 3.26 6.97 14.98
C TYR A 111 1.82 6.78 15.43
N ASN A 112 1.00 7.79 15.17
CA ASN A 112 -0.45 7.70 15.23
C ASN A 112 -1.02 7.38 13.85
N LEU A 113 -2.05 6.54 13.83
CA LEU A 113 -2.88 6.33 12.66
C LEU A 113 -3.93 7.46 12.60
N HIS A 114 -3.93 8.19 11.48
CA HIS A 114 -4.89 9.25 11.22
C HIS A 114 -5.72 8.91 9.98
N HIS A 115 -6.98 9.28 10.00
CA HIS A 115 -7.86 9.20 8.84
C HIS A 115 -8.07 10.59 8.26
N LEU A 116 -7.87 10.74 6.96
CA LEU A 116 -8.19 11.96 6.24
C LEU A 116 -9.28 11.66 5.22
N LYS A 117 -10.42 12.32 5.38
CA LYS A 117 -11.60 12.12 4.52
C LYS A 117 -11.23 12.25 3.04
N GLY A 118 -11.54 11.22 2.26
CA GLY A 118 -11.22 11.14 0.84
C GLY A 118 -9.75 10.82 0.48
N GLN A 119 -8.87 10.66 1.46
CA GLN A 119 -7.44 10.32 1.24
C GLN A 119 -7.00 9.04 1.94
N GLY A 120 -7.85 8.46 2.79
CA GLY A 120 -7.56 7.23 3.52
C GLY A 120 -6.74 7.43 4.80
N TYR A 121 -6.20 6.32 5.32
CA TYR A 121 -5.41 6.31 6.54
C TYR A 121 -3.94 6.61 6.26
N TYR A 122 -3.30 7.38 7.13
CA TYR A 122 -1.88 7.72 7.05
C TYR A 122 -1.22 7.73 8.43
N LEU A 123 0.10 7.62 8.44
CA LEU A 123 0.91 7.66 9.66
C LEU A 123 1.45 9.06 9.91
N LYS A 124 1.27 9.55 11.13
CA LYS A 124 1.84 10.81 11.60
C LYS A 124 2.64 10.56 12.89
N SER A 125 3.85 11.06 12.97
CA SER A 125 4.64 10.94 14.19
C SER A 125 3.90 11.56 15.38
N ARG A 126 3.90 10.85 16.51
CA ARG A 126 3.34 11.34 17.80
C ARG A 126 4.09 12.56 18.31
N ARG A 127 5.40 12.57 18.11
CA ARG A 127 6.29 13.66 18.49
C ARG A 127 7.06 14.11 17.25
N PRO A 128 7.00 15.39 16.86
CA PRO A 128 7.68 15.89 15.67
C PRO A 128 9.19 15.64 15.66
N GLU A 129 9.81 15.63 16.85
CA GLU A 129 11.23 15.38 17.06
C GLU A 129 11.61 13.90 17.01
N VAL A 130 10.66 12.98 17.21
CA VAL A 130 10.88 11.53 17.20
C VAL A 130 10.30 10.96 15.91
N ARG A 131 11.12 10.83 14.89
CA ARG A 131 10.73 10.25 13.61
C ARG A 131 11.70 9.16 13.23
N LEU A 132 11.22 7.93 13.08
CA LEU A 132 12.05 6.83 12.56
C LEU A 132 12.39 7.06 11.08
N ILE A 133 11.50 7.70 10.34
CA ILE A 133 11.68 8.01 8.92
C ILE A 133 11.52 9.51 8.71
N GLN A 134 12.53 10.10 8.08
CA GLN A 134 12.56 11.52 7.70
C GLN A 134 12.20 11.72 6.24
N CYS A 135 12.02 12.97 5.83
CA CYS A 135 11.76 13.36 4.43
C CYS A 135 10.53 12.65 3.82
N LEU A 136 9.49 12.40 4.63
CA LEU A 136 8.23 11.94 4.09
C LEU A 136 7.57 13.07 3.29
N PRO A 137 7.08 12.78 2.08
CA PRO A 137 6.35 13.78 1.30
C PRO A 137 5.10 14.23 2.06
N THR A 138 4.88 15.53 2.10
CA THR A 138 3.76 16.15 2.82
C THR A 138 2.42 16.07 2.10
N SER A 139 2.40 15.61 0.86
CA SER A 139 1.17 15.59 0.06
C SER A 139 0.99 14.27 -0.69
N ASN A 140 -0.26 13.82 -0.73
CA ASN A 140 -0.74 12.73 -1.57
C ASN A 140 -1.11 13.23 -2.99
N LYS A 141 -0.45 14.28 -3.50
CA LYS A 141 -0.67 14.78 -4.86
C LYS A 141 -0.32 13.69 -5.86
N ASN A 142 -1.10 13.57 -6.92
CA ASN A 142 -0.96 12.61 -8.03
C ASN A 142 -1.36 11.15 -7.76
N LEU A 143 -2.16 10.88 -6.72
CA LEU A 143 -2.70 9.54 -6.46
C LEU A 143 -3.78 9.09 -7.46
N LYS A 144 -4.24 9.98 -8.35
CA LYS A 144 -5.46 9.76 -9.12
C LYS A 144 -5.22 9.38 -10.59
N GLU A 145 -4.00 9.14 -11.04
CA GLU A 145 -3.76 9.09 -12.47
C GLU A 145 -3.45 7.70 -13.03
N ASP A 146 -2.74 6.86 -12.35
CA ASP A 146 -2.30 5.57 -12.90
C ASP A 146 -2.50 4.46 -11.89
N PHE A 147 -3.28 3.46 -12.24
CA PHE A 147 -3.59 2.34 -11.35
C PHE A 147 -3.27 1.01 -11.99
N LEU A 148 -2.84 0.07 -11.15
CA LEU A 148 -2.71 -1.35 -11.49
C LEU A 148 -3.80 -2.15 -10.79
N ILE A 149 -4.33 -3.14 -11.49
CA ILE A 149 -5.20 -4.15 -10.93
C ILE A 149 -4.37 -5.38 -10.65
N PHE A 150 -4.41 -5.83 -9.41
CA PHE A 150 -3.81 -7.09 -8.99
C PHE A 150 -4.90 -8.13 -8.74
N SER A 151 -4.59 -9.38 -9.08
CA SER A 151 -5.46 -10.55 -8.89
C SER A 151 -4.64 -11.77 -8.48
N GLY A 152 -5.31 -12.85 -8.07
CA GLY A 152 -4.63 -14.04 -7.57
C GLY A 152 -4.16 -13.89 -6.12
N GLU A 153 -2.98 -14.41 -5.78
CA GLU A 153 -2.49 -14.49 -4.41
C GLU A 153 -1.79 -13.21 -3.91
N TRP A 154 -2.25 -12.05 -4.35
CA TRP A 154 -1.66 -10.75 -3.97
C TRP A 154 -1.81 -10.42 -2.49
N HIS A 155 -2.81 -10.98 -1.81
CA HIS A 155 -3.16 -10.58 -0.44
C HIS A 155 -2.36 -11.28 0.65
N ASN A 156 -1.67 -12.36 0.34
CA ASN A 156 -0.79 -13.09 1.28
C ASN A 156 -1.31 -13.12 2.75
N GLY A 157 -2.60 -13.50 2.90
CA GLY A 157 -3.28 -13.57 4.20
C GLY A 157 -3.83 -12.25 4.77
N LEU A 158 -3.81 -11.16 3.99
CA LEU A 158 -4.56 -9.96 4.35
C LEU A 158 -6.07 -10.14 4.08
N PRO A 159 -6.95 -9.42 4.80
CA PRO A 159 -8.38 -9.41 4.50
C PRO A 159 -8.59 -8.95 3.05
N CYS A 160 -9.14 -9.84 2.23
CA CYS A 160 -9.60 -9.49 0.88
C CYS A 160 -11.05 -8.99 0.97
N PRO A 161 -11.48 -8.00 0.16
CA PRO A 161 -12.89 -7.65 0.06
C PRO A 161 -13.67 -8.90 -0.36
N THR A 162 -14.53 -9.42 0.54
CA THR A 162 -15.29 -10.66 0.31
C THR A 162 -16.63 -10.40 -0.35
N LYS A 163 -17.11 -9.14 -0.30
CA LYS A 163 -18.37 -8.71 -0.89
C LYS A 163 -18.19 -7.41 -1.66
N GLU A 164 -18.95 -7.27 -2.74
CA GLU A 164 -19.01 -6.03 -3.52
C GLU A 164 -19.53 -4.89 -2.64
N GLY A 165 -18.75 -3.81 -2.52
CA GLY A 165 -19.15 -2.62 -1.78
C GLY A 165 -18.81 -2.59 -0.28
N GLU A 166 -18.48 -3.71 0.35
CA GLU A 166 -18.04 -3.69 1.75
C GLU A 166 -16.53 -3.43 1.85
N PRO A 167 -16.07 -2.48 2.67
CA PRO A 167 -14.67 -2.42 3.05
C PRO A 167 -14.33 -3.75 3.75
N GLY A 168 -13.27 -4.41 3.35
CA GLY A 168 -12.85 -5.68 3.96
C GLY A 168 -12.77 -5.53 5.47
N GLY A 169 -13.86 -5.87 6.18
CA GLY A 169 -14.01 -6.00 7.62
C GLY A 169 -13.37 -4.96 8.55
N GLY A 170 -12.97 -3.81 8.03
CA GLY A 170 -12.35 -2.75 8.83
C GLY A 170 -13.41 -1.98 9.61
N ILE A 171 -13.45 -2.17 10.92
CA ILE A 171 -14.14 -1.26 11.81
C ILE A 171 -13.35 0.05 11.81
N ALA A 172 -14.01 1.17 11.51
CA ALA A 172 -13.46 2.47 11.81
C ALA A 172 -13.23 2.52 13.34
N VAL A 173 -11.99 2.55 13.75
CA VAL A 173 -11.66 2.84 15.14
C VAL A 173 -11.57 4.35 15.22
N ASP A 174 -12.65 5.00 15.62
CA ASP A 174 -12.58 6.36 16.13
C ASP A 174 -11.80 6.29 17.45
N LEU A 175 -10.57 6.77 17.39
CA LEU A 175 -9.73 7.03 18.56
C LEU A 175 -9.70 8.52 18.84
#